data_92b54a0111dee4a36842d26d60fa6ca1
#
_entry.id   92b54a0111dee4a36842d26d60fa6ca1
#
_cell.length_a   1.000
_cell.length_b   1.000
_cell.length_c   1.000
_cell.angle_alpha   90.00
_cell.angle_beta   90.00
_cell.angle_gamma   90.00
#
_symmetry.space_group_name_H-M   'P 1'
#
loop_
_entity.id
_entity.type
_entity.pdbx_description
1 polymer ?
#
loop_
_entity_poly.entity_id
_entity_poly.type
_entity_poly.pdbx_seq_one_letter_code
_entity_poly.pdbx_strand_id
1 'polypeptide(L)'
;MNKTRKLTLTSVIIAITTISSHLIFIPVGFAKIFPIQHFANVLLAVLLGPWYAVGGALIVSTLRNLLGTGSIFAFPGSVIGALLAGFLYSKTKKLGFAFVGEVVGTGILGAIATYPIGVLLFGKELTLLGFVPAFMFSSFTGAFLAFGLLKVMMKNKMMGGLLHENSAYNSRI
;
A
#
# COMPACT_ATOMS: atom_id res chain seq x y z
N MET A 1 5.50 8.30 -19.04
CA MET A 1 6.81 8.03 -18.38
C MET A 1 7.46 6.79 -18.99
N ASN A 2 8.78 6.84 -19.31
CA ASN A 2 9.54 5.66 -19.74
C ASN A 2 9.78 4.68 -18.57
N LYS A 3 10.16 3.44 -18.90
CA LYS A 3 10.35 2.34 -17.92
C LYS A 3 11.38 2.69 -16.85
N THR A 4 12.49 3.32 -17.23
CA THR A 4 13.56 3.72 -16.31
C THR A 4 13.06 4.69 -15.24
N ARG A 5 12.33 5.74 -15.64
CA ARG A 5 11.73 6.70 -14.69
C ARG A 5 10.74 6.05 -13.73
N LYS A 6 9.92 5.10 -14.22
CA LYS A 6 8.99 4.35 -13.36
C LYS A 6 9.76 3.54 -12.30
N LEU A 7 10.81 2.83 -12.71
CA LEU A 7 11.65 2.05 -11.80
C LEU A 7 12.36 2.95 -10.78
N THR A 8 12.95 4.05 -11.21
CA THR A 8 13.62 5.00 -10.30
C THR A 8 12.65 5.55 -9.26
N LEU A 9 11.46 6.00 -9.69
CA LEU A 9 10.46 6.51 -8.76
C LEU A 9 9.97 5.43 -7.78
N THR A 10 9.77 4.22 -8.26
CA THR A 10 9.42 3.08 -7.40
C THR A 10 10.51 2.84 -6.36
N SER A 11 11.78 2.79 -6.77
CA SER A 11 12.91 2.55 -5.85
C SER A 11 13.05 3.64 -4.79
N VAL A 12 12.87 4.90 -5.18
CA VAL A 12 12.88 6.03 -4.22
C VAL A 12 11.76 5.93 -3.21
N ILE A 13 10.54 5.63 -3.66
CA ILE A 13 9.39 5.45 -2.76
C ILE A 13 9.62 4.26 -1.82
N ILE A 14 10.13 3.13 -2.32
CA ILE A 14 10.48 1.96 -1.50
C ILE A 14 11.51 2.34 -0.44
N ALA A 15 12.59 3.02 -0.80
CA ALA A 15 13.66 3.40 0.12
C ALA A 15 13.12 4.32 1.24
N ILE A 16 12.41 5.39 0.86
CA ILE A 16 11.80 6.32 1.82
C ILE A 16 10.82 5.58 2.74
N THR A 17 9.96 4.72 2.19
CA THR A 17 8.97 3.96 2.96
C THR A 17 9.65 3.02 3.94
N THR A 18 10.68 2.30 3.53
CA THR A 18 11.42 1.38 4.38
C THR A 18 12.09 2.10 5.54
N ILE A 19 12.81 3.19 5.26
CA ILE A 19 13.48 4.00 6.28
C ILE A 19 12.46 4.63 7.24
N SER A 20 11.42 5.25 6.70
CA SER A 20 10.39 5.90 7.52
C SER A 20 9.60 4.93 8.39
N SER A 21 9.49 3.67 8.00
CA SER A 21 8.81 2.63 8.80
C SER A 21 9.53 2.30 10.12
N HIS A 22 10.80 2.67 10.27
CA HIS A 22 11.54 2.56 11.53
C HIS A 22 11.16 3.68 12.51
N LEU A 23 10.81 4.84 11.97
CA LEU A 23 10.58 6.05 12.74
C LEU A 23 9.08 6.29 13.00
N ILE A 24 8.25 5.90 12.04
CA ILE A 24 6.81 6.22 12.05
C ILE A 24 6.01 4.93 12.17
N PHE A 25 5.73 4.57 13.41
CA PHE A 25 4.75 3.54 13.76
C PHE A 25 3.87 4.05 14.90
N ILE A 26 2.64 3.54 14.97
CA ILE A 26 1.70 3.89 16.04
C ILE A 26 1.44 2.62 16.84
N PRO A 27 1.76 2.57 18.14
CA PRO A 27 1.40 1.46 18.99
C PRO A 27 -0.11 1.49 19.25
N VAL A 28 -0.81 0.40 18.97
CA VAL A 28 -2.24 0.23 19.24
C VAL A 28 -2.44 -1.07 19.99
N GLY A 29 -2.53 -0.98 21.30
CA GLY A 29 -2.58 -2.14 22.18
C GLY A 29 -1.35 -3.02 22.00
N PHE A 30 -1.55 -4.28 21.61
CA PHE A 30 -0.46 -5.24 21.37
C PHE A 30 0.11 -5.19 19.95
N ALA A 31 -0.49 -4.40 19.04
CA ALA A 31 -0.09 -4.30 17.65
C ALA A 31 0.64 -2.99 17.37
N LYS A 32 1.60 -3.03 16.44
CA LYS A 32 2.17 -1.84 15.83
C LYS A 32 1.55 -1.66 14.46
N ILE A 33 1.03 -0.48 14.18
CA ILE A 33 0.50 -0.12 12.86
C ILE A 33 1.51 0.74 12.12
N PHE A 34 1.56 0.58 10.79
CA PHE A 34 2.57 1.21 9.93
C PHE A 34 1.89 1.92 8.75
N PRO A 35 1.33 3.13 8.97
CA PRO A 35 0.59 3.85 7.94
C PRO A 35 1.42 4.16 6.68
N ILE A 36 2.73 4.36 6.84
CA ILE A 36 3.63 4.73 5.74
C ILE A 36 3.66 3.68 4.62
N GLN A 37 3.53 2.39 4.94
CA GLN A 37 3.48 1.35 3.91
C GLN A 37 2.23 1.48 3.04
N HIS A 38 1.07 1.71 3.64
CA HIS A 38 -0.19 1.87 2.94
C HIS A 38 -0.28 3.19 2.18
N PHE A 39 0.35 4.24 2.70
CA PHE A 39 0.59 5.48 1.97
C PHE A 39 1.37 5.23 0.68
N ALA A 40 2.48 4.50 0.75
CA ALA A 40 3.29 4.15 -0.42
C ALA A 40 2.54 3.27 -1.43
N ASN A 41 1.75 2.30 -0.95
CA ASN A 41 0.91 1.45 -1.80
C ASN A 41 -0.02 2.29 -2.67
N VAL A 42 -0.77 3.24 -2.06
CA VAL A 42 -1.68 4.13 -2.79
C VAL A 42 -0.93 5.06 -3.74
N LEU A 43 0.22 5.61 -3.32
CA LEU A 43 1.05 6.44 -4.20
C LEU A 43 1.49 5.66 -5.44
N LEU A 44 2.10 4.50 -5.27
CA LEU A 44 2.55 3.66 -6.37
C LEU A 44 1.38 3.23 -7.27
N ALA A 45 0.24 2.86 -6.66
CA ALA A 45 -0.96 2.46 -7.37
C ALA A 45 -1.48 3.56 -8.31
N VAL A 46 -1.53 4.79 -7.81
CA VAL A 46 -2.05 5.94 -8.58
C VAL A 46 -1.02 6.45 -9.61
N LEU A 47 0.24 6.56 -9.20
CA LEU A 47 1.29 7.14 -10.05
C LEU A 47 1.77 6.16 -11.14
N LEU A 48 1.89 4.87 -10.83
CA LEU A 48 2.59 3.91 -11.67
C LEU A 48 1.74 2.69 -12.07
N GLY A 49 0.61 2.49 -11.39
CA GLY A 49 -0.32 1.40 -11.66
C GLY A 49 -0.14 0.18 -10.76
N PRO A 50 -1.02 -0.84 -10.92
CA PRO A 50 -1.15 -1.94 -9.97
C PRO A 50 0.12 -2.79 -9.83
N TRP A 51 0.82 -3.08 -10.92
CA TRP A 51 1.99 -3.95 -10.89
C TRP A 51 3.20 -3.33 -10.18
N TYR A 52 3.41 -2.02 -10.34
CA TYR A 52 4.43 -1.30 -9.58
C TYR A 52 4.07 -1.19 -8.11
N ALA A 53 2.79 -1.02 -7.80
CA ALA A 53 2.31 -1.01 -6.42
C ALA A 53 2.52 -2.36 -5.73
N VAL A 54 2.15 -3.46 -6.37
CA VAL A 54 2.36 -4.83 -5.86
C VAL A 54 3.85 -5.12 -5.67
N GLY A 55 4.68 -4.82 -6.69
CA GLY A 55 6.13 -5.01 -6.60
C GLY A 55 6.74 -4.18 -5.45
N GLY A 56 6.32 -2.92 -5.32
CA GLY A 56 6.73 -2.05 -4.22
C GLY A 56 6.31 -2.59 -2.86
N ALA A 57 5.06 -3.04 -2.72
CA ALA A 57 4.54 -3.63 -1.50
C ALA A 57 5.32 -4.88 -1.07
N LEU A 58 5.63 -5.77 -2.02
CA LEU A 58 6.45 -6.96 -1.77
C LEU A 58 7.86 -6.59 -1.28
N ILE A 59 8.54 -5.68 -2.00
CA ILE A 59 9.91 -5.28 -1.65
C ILE A 59 9.94 -4.57 -0.29
N VAL A 60 9.03 -3.65 -0.02
CA VAL A 60 8.96 -2.96 1.28
C VAL A 60 8.69 -3.96 2.40
N SER A 61 7.74 -4.90 2.22
CA SER A 61 7.45 -5.93 3.22
C SER A 61 8.67 -6.82 3.48
N THR A 62 9.39 -7.21 2.42
CA THR A 62 10.64 -8.00 2.54
C THR A 62 11.72 -7.23 3.29
N LEU A 63 12.03 -6.01 2.87
CA LEU A 63 13.07 -5.20 3.51
C LEU A 63 12.75 -4.94 4.98
N ARG A 64 11.49 -4.60 5.31
CA ARG A 64 11.07 -4.39 6.69
C ARG A 64 11.20 -5.64 7.56
N ASN A 65 10.89 -6.82 6.99
CA ASN A 65 11.09 -8.08 7.72
C ASN A 65 12.56 -8.37 7.96
N LEU A 66 13.43 -8.19 6.95
CA LEU A 66 14.89 -8.36 7.09
C LEU A 66 15.48 -7.39 8.12
N LEU A 67 14.95 -6.17 8.21
CA LEU A 67 15.40 -5.14 9.14
C LEU A 67 14.71 -5.21 10.52
N GLY A 68 13.89 -6.23 10.78
CA GLY A 68 13.23 -6.45 12.07
C GLY A 68 12.09 -5.48 12.42
N THR A 69 11.62 -4.66 11.46
CA THR A 69 10.52 -3.71 11.67
C THR A 69 9.21 -4.16 11.03
N GLY A 70 9.22 -5.27 10.30
CA GLY A 70 8.06 -5.89 9.69
C GLY A 70 7.58 -7.12 10.42
N SER A 71 6.55 -7.73 9.88
CA SER A 71 6.12 -9.09 10.21
C SER A 71 5.66 -9.80 8.94
N ILE A 72 5.71 -11.13 8.95
CA ILE A 72 5.24 -11.95 7.83
C ILE A 72 3.75 -11.70 7.54
N PHE A 73 2.99 -11.28 8.53
CA PHE A 73 1.58 -10.93 8.41
C PHE A 73 1.32 -9.68 7.55
N ALA A 74 2.34 -8.84 7.33
CA ALA A 74 2.20 -7.65 6.50
C ALA A 74 2.13 -7.98 5.00
N PHE A 75 2.64 -9.14 4.54
CA PHE A 75 2.67 -9.50 3.12
C PHE A 75 1.27 -9.61 2.50
N PRO A 76 0.35 -10.45 3.02
CA PRO A 76 -0.98 -10.56 2.42
C PRO A 76 -1.70 -9.22 2.35
N GLY A 77 -1.69 -8.47 3.46
CA GLY A 77 -2.37 -7.19 3.56
C GLY A 77 -1.86 -6.20 2.53
N SER A 78 -0.55 -5.93 2.52
CA SER A 78 0.01 -4.91 1.64
C SER A 78 -0.09 -5.27 0.16
N VAL A 79 0.06 -6.55 -0.19
CA VAL A 79 -0.03 -7.00 -1.59
C VAL A 79 -1.46 -6.90 -2.12
N ILE A 80 -2.43 -7.41 -1.36
CA ILE A 80 -3.85 -7.37 -1.76
C ILE A 80 -4.34 -5.91 -1.80
N GLY A 81 -3.98 -5.11 -0.81
CA GLY A 81 -4.32 -3.68 -0.78
C GLY A 81 -3.76 -2.92 -1.98
N ALA A 82 -2.46 -3.05 -2.24
CA ALA A 82 -1.80 -2.40 -3.37
C ALA A 82 -2.40 -2.83 -4.73
N LEU A 83 -2.72 -4.12 -4.88
CA LEU A 83 -3.35 -4.65 -6.09
C LEU A 83 -4.73 -4.02 -6.30
N LEU A 84 -5.60 -4.06 -5.29
CA LEU A 84 -6.95 -3.51 -5.38
C LEU A 84 -6.95 -1.99 -5.56
N ALA A 85 -6.10 -1.27 -4.84
CA ALA A 85 -5.95 0.17 -5.01
C ALA A 85 -5.57 0.52 -6.46
N GLY A 86 -4.58 -0.19 -7.01
CA GLY A 86 -4.12 0.04 -8.38
C GLY A 86 -5.13 -0.38 -9.43
N PHE A 87 -5.79 -1.52 -9.24
CA PHE A 87 -6.80 -2.02 -10.17
C PHE A 87 -8.05 -1.12 -10.21
N LEU A 88 -8.60 -0.76 -9.05
CA LEU A 88 -9.75 0.12 -8.96
C LEU A 88 -9.45 1.52 -9.49
N TYR A 89 -8.25 2.06 -9.20
CA TYR A 89 -7.84 3.34 -9.77
C TYR A 89 -7.67 3.27 -11.28
N SER A 90 -7.03 2.23 -11.80
CA SER A 90 -6.81 2.08 -13.25
C SER A 90 -8.11 2.07 -14.04
N LYS A 91 -9.17 1.48 -13.47
CA LYS A 91 -10.50 1.41 -14.10
C LYS A 91 -11.34 2.68 -13.94
N THR A 92 -11.27 3.32 -12.79
CA THR A 92 -12.19 4.42 -12.46
C THR A 92 -11.56 5.80 -12.61
N LYS A 93 -10.22 5.88 -12.53
CA LYS A 93 -9.45 7.13 -12.49
C LYS A 93 -9.83 8.08 -11.33
N LYS A 94 -10.53 7.57 -10.33
CA LYS A 94 -10.97 8.33 -9.16
C LYS A 94 -10.14 7.93 -7.93
N LEU A 95 -9.53 8.92 -7.26
CA LEU A 95 -8.70 8.68 -6.06
C LEU A 95 -9.45 7.96 -4.93
N GLY A 96 -10.75 8.24 -4.79
CA GLY A 96 -11.59 7.55 -3.80
C GLY A 96 -11.62 6.04 -3.97
N PHE A 97 -11.55 5.53 -5.20
CA PHE A 97 -11.49 4.09 -5.46
C PHE A 97 -10.12 3.48 -5.14
N ALA A 98 -9.02 4.23 -5.30
CA ALA A 98 -7.71 3.79 -4.82
C ALA A 98 -7.70 3.70 -3.28
N PHE A 99 -8.25 4.71 -2.61
CA PHE A 99 -8.41 4.72 -1.16
C PHE A 99 -9.20 3.52 -0.66
N VAL A 100 -10.41 3.31 -1.20
CA VAL A 100 -11.28 2.18 -0.81
C VAL A 100 -10.60 0.84 -1.10
N GLY A 101 -9.93 0.72 -2.25
CA GLY A 101 -9.19 -0.48 -2.64
C GLY A 101 -8.11 -0.85 -1.64
N GLU A 102 -7.31 0.13 -1.18
CA GLU A 102 -6.28 -0.10 -0.16
C GLU A 102 -6.91 -0.50 1.18
N VAL A 103 -7.92 0.25 1.63
CA VAL A 103 -8.54 0.00 2.95
C VAL A 103 -9.25 -1.35 3.01
N VAL A 104 -10.06 -1.68 2.01
CA VAL A 104 -10.76 -2.97 1.94
C VAL A 104 -9.77 -4.11 1.67
N GLY A 105 -8.84 -3.89 0.74
CA GLY A 105 -7.84 -4.89 0.36
C GLY A 105 -6.92 -5.27 1.52
N THR A 106 -6.37 -4.30 2.21
CA THR A 106 -5.52 -4.55 3.37
C THR A 106 -6.34 -4.87 4.62
N GLY A 107 -7.31 -4.01 4.94
CA GLY A 107 -8.00 -4.04 6.24
C GLY A 107 -8.91 -5.23 6.41
N ILE A 108 -9.51 -5.74 5.34
CA ILE A 108 -10.44 -6.88 5.38
C ILE A 108 -9.80 -8.10 4.74
N LEU A 109 -9.59 -8.07 3.41
CA LEU A 109 -9.15 -9.26 2.67
C LEU A 109 -7.75 -9.71 3.09
N GLY A 110 -6.84 -8.75 3.28
CA GLY A 110 -5.48 -9.02 3.75
C GLY A 110 -5.46 -9.55 5.19
N ALA A 111 -6.28 -8.98 6.07
CA ALA A 111 -6.41 -9.47 7.44
C ALA A 111 -6.92 -10.91 7.48
N ILE A 112 -7.95 -11.25 6.68
CA ILE A 112 -8.47 -12.62 6.55
C ILE A 112 -7.39 -13.54 5.96
N ALA A 113 -6.69 -13.12 4.91
CA ALA A 113 -5.62 -13.92 4.30
C ALA A 113 -4.42 -14.14 5.23
N THR A 114 -4.26 -13.34 6.28
CA THR A 114 -3.24 -13.52 7.30
C THR A 114 -3.55 -14.65 8.27
N TYR A 115 -4.82 -15.00 8.44
CA TYR A 115 -5.26 -16.04 9.40
C TYR A 115 -4.58 -17.41 9.18
N PRO A 116 -4.61 -18.01 7.97
CA PRO A 116 -3.95 -19.30 7.76
C PRO A 116 -2.44 -19.26 8.02
N ILE A 117 -1.78 -18.13 7.73
CA ILE A 117 -0.36 -17.96 8.02
C ILE A 117 -0.11 -18.02 9.54
N GLY A 118 -0.97 -17.34 10.32
CA GLY A 118 -0.86 -17.36 11.78
C GLY A 118 -1.08 -18.73 12.37
N VAL A 119 -2.09 -19.46 11.92
CA VAL A 119 -2.42 -20.81 12.41
C VAL A 119 -1.31 -21.81 12.03
N LEU A 120 -0.90 -21.82 10.74
CA LEU A 120 0.06 -22.81 10.22
C LEU A 120 1.50 -22.59 10.73
N LEU A 121 1.94 -21.33 10.83
CA LEU A 121 3.33 -21.04 11.19
C LEU A 121 3.55 -20.88 12.70
N PHE A 122 2.56 -20.44 13.44
CA PHE A 122 2.72 -20.13 14.86
C PHE A 122 1.91 -21.04 15.79
N GLY A 123 1.08 -21.95 15.25
CA GLY A 123 0.30 -22.90 16.04
C GLY A 123 -0.65 -22.23 17.06
N LYS A 124 -0.98 -20.96 16.86
CA LYS A 124 -1.79 -20.19 17.79
C LYS A 124 -3.24 -20.22 17.39
N GLU A 125 -4.12 -20.36 18.36
CA GLU A 125 -5.55 -20.07 18.18
C GLU A 125 -5.71 -18.58 17.94
N LEU A 126 -5.81 -18.18 16.67
CA LEU A 126 -6.05 -16.82 16.27
C LEU A 126 -7.52 -16.65 15.91
N THR A 127 -8.11 -15.54 16.32
CA THR A 127 -9.44 -15.19 15.83
C THR A 127 -9.32 -14.74 14.37
N LEU A 128 -10.15 -15.29 13.48
CA LEU A 128 -10.15 -14.99 12.05
C LEU A 128 -10.14 -13.48 11.75
N LEU A 129 -10.87 -12.70 12.53
CA LEU A 129 -10.98 -11.26 12.40
C LEU A 129 -10.03 -10.47 13.33
N GLY A 130 -9.15 -11.15 14.07
CA GLY A 130 -8.28 -10.52 15.08
C GLY A 130 -7.33 -9.46 14.52
N PHE A 131 -6.93 -9.60 13.26
CA PHE A 131 -6.06 -8.62 12.59
C PHE A 131 -6.82 -7.46 11.94
N VAL A 132 -8.15 -7.59 11.74
CA VAL A 132 -8.96 -6.58 11.03
C VAL A 132 -8.84 -5.19 11.65
N PRO A 133 -9.00 -4.97 12.96
CA PRO A 133 -8.93 -3.61 13.53
C PRO A 133 -7.58 -2.94 13.27
N ALA A 134 -6.47 -3.64 13.50
CA ALA A 134 -5.13 -3.11 13.31
C ALA A 134 -4.83 -2.82 11.83
N PHE A 135 -5.21 -3.72 10.93
CA PHE A 135 -5.00 -3.57 9.48
C PHE A 135 -5.89 -2.46 8.91
N MET A 136 -7.16 -2.38 9.34
CA MET A 136 -8.07 -1.30 8.96
C MET A 136 -7.52 0.06 9.37
N PHE A 137 -7.11 0.21 10.63
CA PHE A 137 -6.59 1.48 11.13
C PHE A 137 -5.30 1.90 10.42
N SER A 138 -4.39 0.94 10.20
CA SER A 138 -3.14 1.16 9.48
C SER A 138 -3.38 1.61 8.03
N SER A 139 -4.20 0.85 7.30
CA SER A 139 -4.49 1.13 5.89
C SER A 139 -5.33 2.38 5.70
N PHE A 140 -6.32 2.63 6.57
CA PHE A 140 -7.11 3.85 6.53
C PHE A 140 -6.23 5.09 6.70
N THR A 141 -5.40 5.11 7.76
CA THR A 141 -4.53 6.26 8.04
C THR A 141 -3.55 6.52 6.89
N GLY A 142 -2.88 5.47 6.40
CA GLY A 142 -1.93 5.60 5.30
C GLY A 142 -2.59 6.02 3.99
N ALA A 143 -3.71 5.39 3.64
CA ALA A 143 -4.46 5.73 2.44
C ALA A 143 -5.06 7.15 2.50
N PHE A 144 -5.49 7.60 3.67
CA PHE A 144 -5.99 8.96 3.87
C PHE A 144 -4.92 10.02 3.63
N LEU A 145 -3.72 9.80 4.16
CA LEU A 145 -2.57 10.69 3.92
C LEU A 145 -2.19 10.73 2.44
N ALA A 146 -2.16 9.57 1.78
CA ALA A 146 -1.89 9.48 0.35
C ALA A 146 -2.97 10.18 -0.49
N PHE A 147 -4.24 10.00 -0.15
CA PHE A 147 -5.35 10.68 -0.80
C PHE A 147 -5.23 12.19 -0.71
N GLY A 148 -4.91 12.72 0.48
CA GLY A 148 -4.69 14.15 0.71
C GLY A 148 -3.55 14.69 -0.15
N LEU A 149 -2.38 14.05 -0.13
CA LEU A 149 -1.23 14.44 -0.93
C LEU A 149 -1.55 14.41 -2.43
N LEU A 150 -2.11 13.31 -2.93
CA LEU A 150 -2.43 13.15 -4.35
C LEU A 150 -3.46 14.18 -4.81
N LYS A 151 -4.45 14.52 -3.97
CA LYS A 151 -5.43 15.57 -4.28
C LYS A 151 -4.78 16.95 -4.44
N VAL A 152 -3.79 17.27 -3.60
CA VAL A 152 -3.01 18.51 -3.72
C VAL A 152 -2.14 18.47 -4.98
N MET A 153 -1.45 17.35 -5.23
CA MET A 153 -0.62 17.18 -6.44
C MET A 153 -1.44 17.34 -7.74
N MET A 154 -2.65 16.79 -7.78
CA MET A 154 -3.53 16.88 -8.96
C MET A 154 -4.05 18.29 -9.22
N LYS A 155 -4.12 19.16 -8.22
CA LYS A 155 -4.49 20.58 -8.39
C LYS A 155 -3.36 21.40 -9.04
N ASN A 156 -2.12 20.95 -8.92
CA ASN A 156 -0.98 21.62 -9.55
C ASN A 156 -0.92 21.20 -11.04
N LYS A 157 -1.06 22.18 -11.95
CA LYS A 157 -1.09 21.95 -13.41
C LYS A 157 0.10 21.15 -13.95
N MET A 158 1.30 21.39 -13.39
CA MET A 158 2.52 20.70 -13.80
C MET A 158 2.54 19.23 -13.40
N MET A 159 2.07 18.91 -12.20
CA MET A 159 1.99 17.55 -11.68
C MET A 159 0.76 16.80 -12.20
N GLY A 160 -0.36 17.50 -12.41
CA GLY A 160 -1.56 16.94 -13.01
C GLY A 160 -1.34 16.43 -14.43
N GLY A 161 -0.54 17.12 -15.24
CA GLY A 161 -0.15 16.67 -16.58
C GLY A 161 0.58 15.34 -16.59
N LEU A 162 1.53 15.11 -15.66
CA LEU A 162 2.26 13.85 -15.51
C LEU A 162 1.34 12.68 -15.12
N LEU A 163 0.34 12.94 -14.29
CA LEU A 163 -0.64 11.93 -13.86
C LEU A 163 -1.59 11.55 -14.99
N HIS A 164 -2.02 12.51 -15.81
CA HIS A 164 -2.87 12.27 -16.99
C HIS A 164 -2.13 11.49 -18.08
N GLU A 165 -0.86 11.80 -18.36
CA GLU A 165 -0.03 11.09 -19.34
C GLU A 165 0.16 9.61 -18.95
N ASN A 166 0.44 9.34 -17.68
CA ASN A 166 0.57 7.97 -17.18
C ASN A 166 -0.76 7.21 -17.17
N SER A 167 -1.86 7.90 -16.92
CA SER A 167 -3.21 7.33 -16.96
C SER A 167 -3.61 6.85 -18.35
N ALA A 168 -3.29 7.63 -19.38
CA ALA A 168 -3.56 7.26 -20.77
C ALA A 168 -2.72 6.07 -21.25
N TYR A 169 -1.49 5.94 -20.76
CA TYR A 169 -0.63 4.79 -21.08
C TYR A 169 -1.14 3.49 -20.43
N ASN A 170 -1.56 3.53 -19.18
CA ASN A 170 -2.05 2.36 -18.45
C ASN A 170 -3.44 1.86 -18.91
N SER A 171 -4.17 2.62 -19.70
CA SER A 171 -5.45 2.19 -20.30
C SER A 171 -5.29 1.37 -21.59
N ARG A 172 -4.05 1.22 -22.10
CA ARG A 172 -3.72 0.46 -23.33
C ARG A 172 -3.11 -0.92 -23.03
N ILE A 173 -2.98 -1.29 -21.76
CA ILE A 173 -2.54 -2.60 -21.28
C ILE A 173 -3.71 -3.31 -20.62
#